data_6a5188dffcace248707c5639ce18c942
#
_entry.id   6a5188dffcace248707c5639ce18c942
#
_cell.length_a   1.000
_cell.length_b   1.000
_cell.length_c   1.000
_cell.angle_alpha   90.00
_cell.angle_beta   90.00
_cell.angle_gamma   90.00
#
_symmetry.space_group_name_H-M   'P 1'
#
loop_
_entity.id
_entity.type
_entity.pdbx_description
1 polymer ?
#
loop_
_entity_poly.entity_id
_entity_poly.type
_entity_poly.pdbx_seq_one_letter_code
_entity_poly.pdbx_strand_id
1 'polypeptide(L)'
;MGLKEDAMWKMAEKMGMPKSAIEAIKAKQKQGEKVAMPSMDKIMSMMKQMKGDQKDEMRKMAEKMGMPPQAVGMDGNEILGRLSHLSKVQTIKDVPQLTTALFPGTHCPLMGAAMIAGGIDDCLLVIVGTDECSYYTKSLTISERYGGIAGRCVSVVLDSHDVTFGSTESMHKAFAEIMAEYQPKCVMLVTTCVIEVIGDDYDAIADELTKKYNIPVLPVHTEHFKCEDHFPGFERAITACQRIMQPQESDGSVNVLGLRFGNFADTELYGLLEQAGVKIGVQLPSGCTTEEIRRAPAAKVNIVVHDIALPLAQAMQEKYNIPYVYFNRFAAPEKVLQAYQHLFNYLE
;
A
#
# COMPACT_ATOMS: atom_id res chain seq x y z
N MET A 1 40.49 19.38 5.27
CA MET A 1 40.36 17.92 5.11
C MET A 1 40.11 17.14 6.43
N GLY A 2 40.34 17.73 7.63
CA GLY A 2 40.35 16.99 8.88
C GLY A 2 39.00 16.67 9.57
N LEU A 3 37.97 17.53 9.46
CA LEU A 3 36.75 17.40 10.26
C LEU A 3 35.76 16.31 9.80
N LYS A 4 35.74 16.01 8.50
CA LYS A 4 34.88 14.95 7.94
C LYS A 4 35.45 13.54 8.15
N GLU A 5 36.77 13.42 8.12
CA GLU A 5 37.46 12.14 8.34
C GLU A 5 37.37 11.69 9.81
N ASP A 6 37.54 12.59 10.77
CA ASP A 6 37.41 12.27 12.19
C ASP A 6 35.98 11.83 12.58
N ALA A 7 34.95 12.42 11.96
CA ALA A 7 33.57 12.03 12.16
C ALA A 7 33.30 10.60 11.61
N MET A 8 33.86 10.28 10.47
CA MET A 8 33.74 8.98 9.83
C MET A 8 34.42 7.87 10.66
N TRP A 9 35.59 8.14 11.22
CA TRP A 9 36.31 7.16 12.07
C TRP A 9 35.63 6.95 13.43
N LYS A 10 35.08 8.01 14.03
CA LYS A 10 34.24 7.89 15.23
C LYS A 10 32.95 7.07 14.95
N MET A 11 32.42 7.18 13.75
CA MET A 11 31.26 6.40 13.35
C MET A 11 31.61 4.91 13.13
N ALA A 12 32.77 4.62 12.52
CA ALA A 12 33.28 3.26 12.35
C ALA A 12 33.58 2.58 13.72
N GLU A 13 34.12 3.33 14.68
CA GLU A 13 34.37 2.86 16.04
C GLU A 13 33.03 2.59 16.78
N LYS A 14 32.03 3.46 16.61
CA LYS A 14 30.67 3.24 17.14
C LYS A 14 29.96 2.07 16.48
N MET A 15 30.29 1.74 15.24
CA MET A 15 29.76 0.59 14.49
C MET A 15 30.50 -0.73 14.85
N GLY A 16 31.37 -0.74 15.86
CA GLY A 16 32.01 -1.94 16.38
C GLY A 16 33.27 -2.36 15.62
N MET A 17 33.85 -1.51 14.77
CA MET A 17 35.11 -1.80 14.11
C MET A 17 36.26 -1.78 15.13
N PRO A 18 37.08 -2.87 15.24
CA PRO A 18 38.17 -2.90 16.19
C PRO A 18 39.16 -1.75 15.96
N LYS A 19 39.63 -1.12 17.03
CA LYS A 19 40.60 0.00 16.95
C LYS A 19 41.84 -0.35 16.13
N SER A 20 42.34 -1.61 16.23
CA SER A 20 43.45 -2.12 15.44
C SER A 20 43.18 -2.14 13.93
N ALA A 21 41.93 -2.41 13.54
CA ALA A 21 41.53 -2.39 12.11
C ALA A 21 41.41 -0.93 11.60
N ILE A 22 40.93 -0.01 12.41
CA ILE A 22 40.84 1.42 12.09
C ILE A 22 42.26 2.01 11.92
N GLU A 23 43.19 1.67 12.82
CA GLU A 23 44.59 2.11 12.75
C GLU A 23 45.32 1.54 11.51
N ALA A 24 45.07 0.27 11.18
CA ALA A 24 45.65 -0.34 9.99
C ALA A 24 45.15 0.30 8.68
N ILE A 25 43.87 0.70 8.64
CA ILE A 25 43.28 1.40 7.47
C ILE A 25 43.83 2.83 7.38
N LYS A 26 43.93 3.54 8.51
CA LYS A 26 44.54 4.89 8.57
C LYS A 26 46.03 4.87 8.13
N ALA A 27 46.77 3.83 8.51
CA ALA A 27 48.17 3.68 8.09
C ALA A 27 48.28 3.49 6.58
N LYS A 28 47.44 2.66 5.96
CA LYS A 28 47.41 2.42 4.51
C LYS A 28 46.99 3.68 3.72
N GLN A 29 45.99 4.44 4.22
CA GLN A 29 45.60 5.69 3.59
C GLN A 29 46.74 6.75 3.62
N LYS A 30 47.52 6.81 4.68
CA LYS A 30 48.68 7.69 4.76
C LYS A 30 49.79 7.33 3.75
N GLN A 31 49.79 6.07 3.29
CA GLN A 31 50.74 5.60 2.26
C GLN A 31 50.22 5.76 0.82
N GLY A 32 49.05 6.42 0.62
CA GLY A 32 48.50 6.70 -0.70
C GLY A 32 47.80 5.50 -1.38
N GLU A 33 47.61 4.39 -0.68
CA GLU A 33 46.84 3.27 -1.19
C GLU A 33 45.32 3.56 -1.13
N LYS A 34 44.62 3.40 -2.26
CA LYS A 34 43.17 3.38 -2.29
C LYS A 34 42.67 2.12 -1.61
N VAL A 35 42.26 2.22 -0.35
CA VAL A 35 41.63 1.11 0.36
C VAL A 35 40.19 1.01 -0.12
N ALA A 36 39.92 0.04 -0.99
CA ALA A 36 38.54 -0.29 -1.38
C ALA A 36 37.80 -0.89 -0.18
N MET A 37 36.54 -0.47 0.05
CA MET A 37 35.68 -1.16 1.01
C MET A 37 35.57 -2.65 0.66
N PRO A 38 35.64 -3.53 1.65
CA PRO A 38 35.50 -4.98 1.38
C PRO A 38 34.13 -5.24 0.72
N SER A 39 34.14 -6.07 -0.31
CA SER A 39 32.88 -6.44 -0.99
C SER A 39 31.90 -7.11 0.00
N MET A 40 30.62 -7.02 -0.29
CA MET A 40 29.55 -7.61 0.54
C MET A 40 29.80 -9.11 0.78
N ASP A 41 30.33 -9.83 -0.22
CA ASP A 41 30.71 -11.25 -0.11
C ASP A 41 31.83 -11.49 0.91
N LYS A 42 32.76 -10.56 1.03
CA LYS A 42 33.87 -10.65 1.99
C LYS A 42 33.34 -10.35 3.42
N ILE A 43 32.41 -9.43 3.56
CA ILE A 43 31.71 -9.15 4.83
C ILE A 43 30.89 -10.39 5.24
N MET A 44 30.14 -10.99 4.33
CA MET A 44 29.38 -12.22 4.57
C MET A 44 30.26 -13.41 4.94
N SER A 45 31.41 -13.56 4.29
CA SER A 45 32.37 -14.64 4.63
C SER A 45 32.99 -14.45 6.03
N MET A 46 33.27 -13.21 6.42
CA MET A 46 33.74 -12.89 7.78
C MET A 46 32.66 -13.17 8.83
N MET A 47 31.39 -12.86 8.55
CA MET A 47 30.26 -13.17 9.44
C MET A 47 30.03 -14.68 9.59
N LYS A 48 30.29 -15.49 8.56
CA LYS A 48 30.21 -16.96 8.65
C LYS A 48 31.29 -17.59 9.53
N GLN A 49 32.41 -16.90 9.75
CA GLN A 49 33.53 -17.39 10.57
C GLN A 49 33.44 -16.96 12.04
N MET A 50 32.44 -16.17 12.43
CA MET A 50 32.24 -15.73 13.82
C MET A 50 31.78 -16.89 14.70
N LYS A 51 32.39 -17.04 15.88
CA LYS A 51 32.01 -18.01 16.91
C LYS A 51 30.72 -17.57 17.65
N GLY A 52 30.03 -18.53 18.27
CA GLY A 52 28.71 -18.32 18.91
C GLY A 52 28.60 -17.09 19.79
N ASP A 53 29.57 -16.85 20.66
CA ASP A 53 29.59 -15.72 21.61
C ASP A 53 29.60 -14.34 20.91
N GLN A 54 30.24 -14.24 19.74
CA GLN A 54 30.28 -13.01 18.93
C GLN A 54 28.95 -12.73 18.22
N LYS A 55 28.22 -13.79 17.87
CA LYS A 55 26.84 -13.65 17.31
C LYS A 55 25.88 -13.14 18.36
N ASP A 56 26.00 -13.59 19.60
CA ASP A 56 25.14 -13.15 20.71
C ASP A 56 25.42 -11.70 21.13
N GLU A 57 26.67 -11.26 21.08
CA GLU A 57 27.02 -9.84 21.30
C GLU A 57 26.45 -8.95 20.18
N MET A 58 26.56 -9.39 18.94
CA MET A 58 25.98 -8.67 17.78
C MET A 58 24.46 -8.60 17.86
N ARG A 59 23.81 -9.67 18.32
CA ARG A 59 22.36 -9.71 18.55
C ARG A 59 21.92 -8.71 19.62
N LYS A 60 22.62 -8.67 20.75
CA LYS A 60 22.38 -7.68 21.83
C LYS A 60 22.64 -6.24 21.38
N MET A 61 23.59 -6.03 20.47
CA MET A 61 23.92 -4.72 19.94
C MET A 61 22.85 -4.26 18.94
N ALA A 62 22.36 -5.17 18.09
CA ALA A 62 21.26 -4.91 17.16
C ALA A 62 19.96 -4.60 17.91
N GLU A 63 19.67 -5.30 19.00
CA GLU A 63 18.54 -5.00 19.91
C GLU A 63 18.65 -3.60 20.54
N LYS A 64 19.85 -3.21 20.97
CA LYS A 64 20.10 -1.85 21.50
C LYS A 64 19.97 -0.75 20.44
N MET A 65 20.15 -1.08 19.17
CA MET A 65 19.98 -0.16 18.03
C MET A 65 18.54 -0.14 17.50
N GLY A 66 17.60 -0.81 18.20
CA GLY A 66 16.20 -0.87 17.78
C GLY A 66 15.95 -1.74 16.57
N MET A 67 16.93 -2.55 16.15
CA MET A 67 16.74 -3.53 15.08
C MET A 67 16.00 -4.75 15.67
N PRO A 68 14.94 -5.23 15.02
CA PRO A 68 14.23 -6.41 15.49
C PRO A 68 15.18 -7.61 15.52
N PRO A 69 15.10 -8.50 16.55
CA PRO A 69 15.99 -9.64 16.74
C PRO A 69 16.13 -10.56 15.51
N GLN A 70 15.12 -10.53 14.66
CA GLN A 70 15.01 -11.33 13.43
C GLN A 70 15.86 -10.82 12.27
N ALA A 71 16.39 -9.59 12.34
CA ALA A 71 17.25 -9.01 11.29
C ALA A 71 18.70 -9.53 11.33
N VAL A 72 19.07 -10.23 12.41
CA VAL A 72 20.44 -10.73 12.62
C VAL A 72 20.49 -12.23 12.40
N GLY A 73 20.65 -12.63 11.14
CA GLY A 73 21.12 -13.97 10.76
C GLY A 73 20.24 -15.13 11.21
N MET A 74 19.03 -15.24 10.64
CA MET A 74 18.26 -16.48 10.72
C MET A 74 19.03 -17.61 10.01
N ASP A 75 19.20 -18.74 10.68
CA ASP A 75 19.71 -19.92 10.00
C ASP A 75 18.66 -20.53 9.06
N GLY A 76 19.10 -21.40 8.15
CA GLY A 76 18.21 -22.03 7.17
C GLY A 76 17.08 -22.85 7.84
N ASN A 77 17.28 -23.38 9.06
CA ASN A 77 16.28 -24.15 9.79
C ASN A 77 15.20 -23.24 10.36
N GLU A 78 15.55 -22.05 10.83
CA GLU A 78 14.58 -21.04 11.26
C GLU A 78 13.71 -20.57 10.12
N ILE A 79 14.29 -20.40 8.91
CA ILE A 79 13.52 -20.06 7.71
C ILE A 79 12.56 -21.18 7.35
N LEU A 80 13.03 -22.44 7.33
CA LEU A 80 12.20 -23.60 7.06
C LEU A 80 11.06 -23.78 8.08
N GLY A 81 11.32 -23.47 9.36
CA GLY A 81 10.31 -23.52 10.43
C GLY A 81 9.17 -22.51 10.24
N ARG A 82 9.37 -21.46 9.43
CA ARG A 82 8.34 -20.47 9.12
C ARG A 82 7.51 -20.81 7.88
N LEU A 83 7.91 -21.81 7.11
CA LEU A 83 7.14 -22.21 5.94
C LEU A 83 5.82 -22.83 6.38
N SER A 84 4.74 -22.35 5.77
CA SER A 84 3.40 -22.89 5.94
C SER A 84 2.96 -23.63 4.68
N HIS A 85 2.21 -24.70 4.86
CA HIS A 85 1.61 -25.38 3.72
C HIS A 85 0.58 -24.45 3.06
N LEU A 86 0.60 -24.35 1.73
CA LEU A 86 -0.27 -23.44 0.96
C LEU A 86 -1.76 -23.62 1.29
N SER A 87 -2.19 -24.86 1.59
CA SER A 87 -3.58 -25.16 1.97
C SER A 87 -4.04 -24.49 3.28
N LYS A 88 -3.10 -23.98 4.10
CA LYS A 88 -3.42 -23.26 5.33
C LYS A 88 -3.50 -21.75 5.14
N VAL A 89 -3.06 -21.25 3.97
CA VAL A 89 -3.08 -19.83 3.63
C VAL A 89 -4.46 -19.47 3.09
N GLN A 90 -5.10 -18.48 3.68
CA GLN A 90 -6.41 -17.97 3.22
C GLN A 90 -6.31 -16.56 2.67
N THR A 91 -5.40 -15.75 3.22
CA THR A 91 -5.12 -14.38 2.80
C THR A 91 -3.63 -14.16 2.72
N ILE A 92 -3.20 -13.05 2.12
CA ILE A 92 -1.79 -12.66 2.11
C ILE A 92 -1.25 -12.46 3.55
N LYS A 93 -2.11 -12.10 4.48
CA LYS A 93 -1.76 -11.89 5.90
C LYS A 93 -1.36 -13.21 6.60
N ASP A 94 -1.76 -14.35 6.07
CA ASP A 94 -1.37 -15.67 6.60
C ASP A 94 0.02 -16.11 6.13
N VAL A 95 0.65 -15.35 5.21
CA VAL A 95 2.02 -15.61 4.76
C VAL A 95 2.98 -14.86 5.66
N PRO A 96 3.71 -15.56 6.56
CA PRO A 96 4.66 -14.89 7.45
C PRO A 96 5.79 -14.27 6.62
N GLN A 97 6.17 -13.06 6.96
CA GLN A 97 7.35 -12.45 6.38
C GLN A 97 8.59 -13.21 6.84
N LEU A 98 9.44 -13.60 5.90
CA LEU A 98 10.69 -14.31 6.20
C LEU A 98 11.74 -13.41 6.83
N THR A 99 11.57 -12.11 6.69
CA THR A 99 12.45 -11.11 7.27
C THR A 99 11.64 -9.90 7.68
N THR A 100 11.96 -9.33 8.84
CA THR A 100 11.48 -8.04 9.29
C THR A 100 12.38 -6.89 8.81
N ALA A 101 13.37 -7.17 7.97
CA ALA A 101 14.10 -6.12 7.33
C ALA A 101 13.10 -5.25 6.59
N LEU A 102 12.96 -4.02 7.03
CA LEU A 102 12.32 -2.96 6.29
C LEU A 102 13.16 -2.79 5.02
N PHE A 103 12.76 -3.47 3.97
CA PHE A 103 13.39 -3.24 2.70
C PHE A 103 13.13 -1.80 2.31
N PRO A 104 14.16 -1.07 1.89
CA PRO A 104 13.98 0.21 1.24
C PRO A 104 13.29 0.02 -0.13
N GLY A 105 12.17 -0.61 -0.18
CA GLY A 105 11.38 -1.00 -1.34
C GLY A 105 9.96 -1.37 -1.00
N THR A 106 9.60 -1.42 0.29
CA THR A 106 8.20 -1.44 0.71
C THR A 106 7.64 -0.03 0.51
N HIS A 107 6.63 0.05 -0.33
CA HIS A 107 5.91 1.29 -0.54
C HIS A 107 5.02 1.60 0.67
N CYS A 108 4.81 2.87 0.95
CA CYS A 108 3.88 3.28 2.00
C CYS A 108 2.40 3.14 1.52
N PRO A 109 1.42 3.20 2.43
CA PRO A 109 0.00 3.11 2.08
C PRO A 109 -0.48 4.17 1.08
N LEU A 110 0.17 5.34 1.01
CA LEU A 110 -0.11 6.36 0.01
C LEU A 110 -0.02 5.81 -1.43
N MET A 111 0.98 4.95 -1.69
CA MET A 111 1.11 4.28 -2.99
C MET A 111 -0.08 3.37 -3.28
N GLY A 112 -0.52 2.61 -2.29
CA GLY A 112 -1.70 1.75 -2.41
C GLY A 112 -2.96 2.54 -2.76
N ALA A 113 -3.19 3.64 -2.07
CA ALA A 113 -4.32 4.54 -2.32
C ALA A 113 -4.25 5.16 -3.73
N ALA A 114 -3.07 5.62 -4.15
CA ALA A 114 -2.87 6.21 -5.47
C ALA A 114 -3.17 5.22 -6.60
N MET A 115 -2.81 3.95 -6.43
CA MET A 115 -3.11 2.91 -7.42
C MET A 115 -4.61 2.59 -7.52
N ILE A 116 -5.37 2.65 -6.42
CA ILE A 116 -6.82 2.53 -6.47
C ILE A 116 -7.45 3.73 -7.20
N ALA A 117 -7.03 4.95 -6.86
CA ALA A 117 -7.50 6.16 -7.55
C ALA A 117 -7.20 6.11 -9.06
N GLY A 118 -6.02 5.58 -9.44
CA GLY A 118 -5.62 5.42 -10.85
C GLY A 118 -6.55 4.51 -11.64
N GLY A 119 -7.15 3.51 -11.00
CA GLY A 119 -8.09 2.58 -11.63
C GLY A 119 -9.52 3.12 -11.81
N ILE A 120 -9.83 4.30 -11.25
CA ILE A 120 -11.13 4.98 -11.42
C ILE A 120 -10.95 6.12 -12.42
N ASP A 121 -11.51 5.98 -13.61
CA ASP A 121 -11.17 6.80 -14.79
C ASP A 121 -11.43 8.31 -14.64
N ASP A 122 -12.45 8.68 -13.92
CA ASP A 122 -12.89 10.06 -13.70
C ASP A 122 -12.62 10.59 -12.27
N CYS A 123 -11.78 9.87 -11.52
CA CYS A 123 -11.34 10.26 -10.19
C CYS A 123 -10.06 11.11 -10.25
N LEU A 124 -10.03 12.20 -9.50
CA LEU A 124 -8.83 12.98 -9.23
C LEU A 124 -8.22 12.56 -7.89
N LEU A 125 -6.95 12.23 -7.89
CA LEU A 125 -6.19 12.01 -6.66
C LEU A 125 -5.67 13.34 -6.13
N VAL A 126 -6.04 13.68 -4.91
CA VAL A 126 -5.49 14.84 -4.18
C VAL A 126 -4.69 14.33 -2.99
N ILE A 127 -3.38 14.57 -2.99
CA ILE A 127 -2.47 14.20 -1.92
C ILE A 127 -2.24 15.42 -1.03
N VAL A 128 -2.44 15.26 0.28
CA VAL A 128 -2.22 16.34 1.25
C VAL A 128 -1.08 15.97 2.17
N GLY A 129 -0.06 16.83 2.23
CA GLY A 129 1.11 16.58 3.06
C GLY A 129 2.36 17.33 2.62
N THR A 130 3.51 16.63 2.65
CA THR A 130 4.78 17.20 2.23
C THR A 130 5.01 17.07 0.72
N ASP A 131 5.91 17.88 0.18
CA ASP A 131 6.31 17.81 -1.23
C ASP A 131 7.04 16.51 -1.57
N GLU A 132 7.82 15.94 -0.63
CA GLU A 132 8.51 14.67 -0.84
C GLU A 132 7.51 13.51 -1.04
N CYS A 133 6.45 13.44 -0.21
CA CYS A 133 5.40 12.42 -0.36
C CYS A 133 4.71 12.54 -1.72
N SER A 134 4.44 13.77 -2.13
CA SER A 134 3.80 14.09 -3.40
C SER A 134 4.68 13.74 -4.59
N TYR A 135 5.95 14.12 -4.55
CA TYR A 135 6.94 13.81 -5.59
C TYR A 135 7.13 12.29 -5.73
N TYR A 136 7.31 11.60 -4.61
CA TYR A 136 7.46 10.15 -4.59
C TYR A 136 6.27 9.46 -5.24
N THR A 137 5.06 9.80 -4.83
CA THR A 137 3.84 9.18 -5.35
C THR A 137 3.65 9.48 -6.83
N LYS A 138 3.82 10.73 -7.25
CA LYS A 138 3.71 11.12 -8.65
C LYS A 138 4.74 10.40 -9.54
N SER A 139 5.98 10.30 -9.10
CA SER A 139 7.04 9.64 -9.87
C SER A 139 6.78 8.16 -10.09
N LEU A 140 6.11 7.49 -9.13
CA LEU A 140 5.76 6.08 -9.24
C LEU A 140 4.47 5.83 -10.02
N THR A 141 3.51 6.75 -9.95
CA THR A 141 2.17 6.58 -10.55
C THR A 141 2.02 7.17 -11.95
N ILE A 142 2.99 7.96 -12.43
CA ILE A 142 3.02 8.47 -13.82
C ILE A 142 3.15 7.33 -14.85
N SER A 143 3.72 6.20 -14.46
CA SER A 143 3.86 5.04 -15.34
C SER A 143 2.50 4.40 -15.61
N GLU A 144 2.14 4.21 -16.88
CA GLU A 144 0.94 3.46 -17.31
C GLU A 144 0.87 2.06 -16.68
N ARG A 145 2.02 1.50 -16.33
CA ARG A 145 2.15 0.20 -15.66
C ARG A 145 1.45 0.14 -14.29
N TYR A 146 1.22 1.27 -13.65
CA TYR A 146 0.64 1.37 -12.31
C TYR A 146 -0.73 2.07 -12.27
N GLY A 147 -1.48 2.07 -13.38
CA GLY A 147 -2.86 2.50 -13.39
C GLY A 147 -3.15 3.89 -13.95
N GLY A 148 -2.21 4.47 -14.74
CA GLY A 148 -2.56 5.61 -15.61
C GLY A 148 -3.12 6.85 -14.92
N ILE A 149 -2.60 7.23 -13.72
CA ILE A 149 -3.04 8.43 -13.01
C ILE A 149 -2.41 9.72 -13.52
N ALA A 150 -1.63 9.64 -14.60
CA ALA A 150 -0.98 10.79 -15.21
C ALA A 150 -2.02 11.88 -15.55
N GLY A 151 -1.75 13.12 -15.13
CA GLY A 151 -2.67 14.24 -15.32
C GLY A 151 -3.86 14.30 -14.35
N ARG A 152 -4.05 13.29 -13.50
CA ARG A 152 -5.15 13.22 -12.52
C ARG A 152 -4.65 13.11 -11.08
N CYS A 153 -3.46 13.67 -10.79
CA CYS A 153 -2.87 13.68 -9.45
C CYS A 153 -2.40 15.10 -9.12
N VAL A 154 -2.97 15.67 -8.07
CA VAL A 154 -2.65 17.00 -7.55
C VAL A 154 -2.13 16.86 -6.13
N SER A 155 -1.27 17.78 -5.71
CA SER A 155 -0.74 17.83 -4.35
C SER A 155 -1.08 19.16 -3.70
N VAL A 156 -1.58 19.09 -2.47
CA VAL A 156 -1.70 20.21 -1.57
C VAL A 156 -0.55 20.10 -0.58
N VAL A 157 0.45 20.95 -0.78
CA VAL A 157 1.66 20.96 0.06
C VAL A 157 1.44 21.92 1.21
N LEU A 158 1.59 21.42 2.43
CA LEU A 158 1.43 22.21 3.65
C LEU A 158 2.66 23.05 3.94
N ASP A 159 2.43 24.27 4.36
CA ASP A 159 3.46 25.13 4.90
C ASP A 159 3.61 25.00 6.43
N SER A 160 4.54 25.77 7.02
CA SER A 160 4.77 25.75 8.46
C SER A 160 3.60 26.33 9.28
N HIS A 161 2.78 27.18 8.67
CA HIS A 161 1.58 27.72 9.30
C HIS A 161 0.50 26.62 9.39
N ASP A 162 0.26 25.90 8.32
CA ASP A 162 -0.69 24.79 8.27
C ASP A 162 -0.34 23.71 9.28
N VAL A 163 0.95 23.37 9.40
CA VAL A 163 1.44 22.38 10.38
C VAL A 163 1.19 22.83 11.82
N THR A 164 1.23 24.15 12.09
CA THR A 164 1.12 24.69 13.44
C THR A 164 -0.33 24.95 13.86
N PHE A 165 -1.15 25.45 12.94
CA PHE A 165 -2.50 25.97 13.22
C PHE A 165 -3.63 25.16 12.58
N GLY A 166 -3.27 24.10 11.83
CA GLY A 166 -4.23 23.28 11.07
C GLY A 166 -4.34 23.72 9.61
N SER A 167 -4.66 22.77 8.75
CA SER A 167 -4.66 22.92 7.29
C SER A 167 -6.05 23.18 6.68
N THR A 168 -7.09 23.28 7.48
CA THR A 168 -8.49 23.36 7.00
C THR A 168 -8.71 24.52 6.03
N GLU A 169 -8.25 25.73 6.35
CA GLU A 169 -8.43 26.91 5.50
C GLU A 169 -7.68 26.76 4.18
N SER A 170 -6.42 26.38 4.25
CA SER A 170 -5.56 26.15 3.08
C SER A 170 -6.16 25.05 2.18
N MET A 171 -6.73 23.99 2.77
CA MET A 171 -7.39 22.92 2.04
C MET A 171 -8.64 23.43 1.28
N HIS A 172 -9.49 24.23 1.93
CA HIS A 172 -10.67 24.80 1.27
C HIS A 172 -10.29 25.73 0.11
N LYS A 173 -9.23 26.52 0.25
CA LYS A 173 -8.72 27.41 -0.79
C LYS A 173 -8.15 26.59 -1.96
N ALA A 174 -7.25 25.64 -1.68
CA ALA A 174 -6.65 24.79 -2.69
C ALA A 174 -7.72 23.97 -3.45
N PHE A 175 -8.74 23.48 -2.74
CA PHE A 175 -9.81 22.72 -3.37
C PHE A 175 -10.67 23.56 -4.32
N ALA A 176 -10.87 24.83 -4.02
CA ALA A 176 -11.55 25.75 -4.94
C ALA A 176 -10.79 25.92 -6.26
N GLU A 177 -9.44 26.04 -6.19
CA GLU A 177 -8.58 26.10 -7.36
C GLU A 177 -8.59 24.79 -8.14
N ILE A 178 -8.53 23.65 -7.45
CA ILE A 178 -8.61 22.31 -8.03
C ILE A 178 -9.94 22.13 -8.81
N MET A 179 -11.05 22.54 -8.21
CA MET A 179 -12.36 22.42 -8.87
C MET A 179 -12.49 23.30 -10.10
N ALA A 180 -11.88 24.49 -10.08
CA ALA A 180 -11.88 25.40 -11.24
C ALA A 180 -11.08 24.84 -12.41
N GLU A 181 -9.96 24.19 -12.14
CA GLU A 181 -9.02 23.69 -13.15
C GLU A 181 -9.40 22.30 -13.70
N TYR A 182 -9.70 21.35 -12.81
CA TYR A 182 -9.82 19.92 -13.17
C TYR A 182 -11.25 19.45 -13.36
N GLN A 183 -12.23 20.06 -12.71
CA GLN A 183 -13.66 19.67 -12.76
C GLN A 183 -13.90 18.14 -12.61
N PRO A 184 -13.32 17.47 -11.59
CA PRO A 184 -13.39 16.02 -11.45
C PRO A 184 -14.82 15.56 -11.14
N LYS A 185 -15.14 14.28 -11.45
CA LYS A 185 -16.42 13.67 -11.07
C LYS A 185 -16.39 13.12 -9.64
N CYS A 186 -15.21 12.77 -9.16
CA CYS A 186 -14.94 12.36 -7.78
C CYS A 186 -13.51 12.73 -7.40
N VAL A 187 -13.26 12.94 -6.12
CA VAL A 187 -11.92 13.22 -5.57
C VAL A 187 -11.58 12.18 -4.53
N MET A 188 -10.45 11.51 -4.68
CA MET A 188 -9.85 10.73 -3.60
C MET A 188 -8.86 11.63 -2.86
N LEU A 189 -9.22 12.02 -1.64
CA LEU A 189 -8.46 12.93 -0.78
C LEU A 189 -7.59 12.10 0.17
N VAL A 190 -6.31 11.99 -0.14
CA VAL A 190 -5.39 11.11 0.59
C VAL A 190 -4.50 11.92 1.51
N THR A 191 -4.59 11.64 2.82
CA THR A 191 -3.73 12.24 3.82
C THR A 191 -2.39 11.52 3.89
N THR A 192 -1.35 12.25 4.27
CA THR A 192 -0.04 11.69 4.59
C THR A 192 0.21 11.69 6.09
N CYS A 193 1.28 11.03 6.54
CA CYS A 193 1.58 10.87 7.96
C CYS A 193 1.70 12.21 8.73
N VAL A 194 2.12 13.29 8.07
CA VAL A 194 2.19 14.61 8.72
C VAL A 194 0.81 15.11 9.10
N ILE A 195 -0.17 15.04 8.20
CA ILE A 195 -1.56 15.42 8.44
C ILE A 195 -2.15 14.64 9.62
N GLU A 196 -1.89 13.35 9.66
CA GLU A 196 -2.45 12.46 10.68
C GLU A 196 -1.85 12.69 12.07
N VAL A 197 -0.63 13.25 12.13
CA VAL A 197 0.00 13.71 13.38
C VAL A 197 -0.56 15.05 13.83
N ILE A 198 -0.85 15.97 12.90
CA ILE A 198 -1.45 17.28 13.20
C ILE A 198 -2.86 17.06 13.78
N GLY A 199 -3.61 16.06 13.27
CA GLY A 199 -4.92 15.68 13.79
C GLY A 199 -6.07 16.48 13.22
N ASP A 200 -5.93 17.07 12.04
CA ASP A 200 -7.04 17.69 11.30
C ASP A 200 -8.08 16.66 10.90
N ASP A 201 -9.35 17.01 11.03
CA ASP A 201 -10.48 16.13 10.69
C ASP A 201 -10.77 16.14 9.19
N TYR A 202 -10.03 15.34 8.44
CA TYR A 202 -10.22 15.22 6.99
C TYR A 202 -11.50 14.49 6.58
N ASP A 203 -12.15 13.75 7.47
CA ASP A 203 -13.50 13.23 7.24
C ASP A 203 -14.53 14.36 7.21
N ALA A 204 -14.50 15.27 8.19
CA ALA A 204 -15.36 16.44 8.22
C ALA A 204 -15.10 17.38 7.03
N ILE A 205 -13.82 17.66 6.71
CA ILE A 205 -13.43 18.47 5.54
C ILE A 205 -13.98 17.84 4.24
N ALA A 206 -13.85 16.53 4.06
CA ALA A 206 -14.35 15.83 2.88
C ALA A 206 -15.89 15.91 2.78
N ASP A 207 -16.59 15.81 3.88
CA ASP A 207 -18.06 15.95 3.93
C ASP A 207 -18.51 17.38 3.57
N GLU A 208 -17.81 18.40 4.06
CA GLU A 208 -18.07 19.80 3.71
C GLU A 208 -17.81 20.07 2.22
N LEU A 209 -16.70 19.59 1.69
CA LEU A 209 -16.34 19.72 0.28
C LEU A 209 -17.32 18.98 -0.62
N THR A 210 -17.74 17.78 -0.23
CA THR A 210 -18.78 17.01 -0.93
C THR A 210 -20.09 17.80 -1.05
N LYS A 211 -20.54 18.41 0.05
CA LYS A 211 -21.76 19.23 0.07
C LYS A 211 -21.62 20.50 -0.77
N LYS A 212 -20.46 21.18 -0.64
CA LYS A 212 -20.20 22.46 -1.32
C LYS A 212 -20.12 22.31 -2.84
N TYR A 213 -19.47 21.27 -3.33
CA TYR A 213 -19.21 21.09 -4.76
C TYR A 213 -20.11 20.04 -5.43
N ASN A 214 -20.93 19.35 -4.65
CA ASN A 214 -21.85 18.30 -5.11
C ASN A 214 -21.15 17.18 -5.92
N ILE A 215 -19.94 16.82 -5.48
CA ILE A 215 -19.18 15.66 -5.99
C ILE A 215 -18.71 14.81 -4.81
N PRO A 216 -18.55 13.49 -4.97
CA PRO A 216 -17.99 12.65 -3.92
C PRO A 216 -16.54 13.04 -3.63
N VAL A 217 -16.23 13.33 -2.36
CA VAL A 217 -14.86 13.47 -1.85
C VAL A 217 -14.61 12.32 -0.88
N LEU A 218 -13.63 11.49 -1.18
CA LEU A 218 -13.33 10.24 -0.48
C LEU A 218 -12.09 10.43 0.37
N PRO A 219 -12.19 10.65 1.69
CA PRO A 219 -11.03 10.73 2.55
C PRO A 219 -10.40 9.34 2.71
N VAL A 220 -9.07 9.28 2.57
CA VAL A 220 -8.28 8.07 2.75
C VAL A 220 -7.09 8.39 3.65
N HIS A 221 -7.14 7.90 4.88
CA HIS A 221 -6.07 8.04 5.84
C HIS A 221 -5.01 6.97 5.61
N THR A 222 -3.78 7.38 5.33
CA THR A 222 -2.70 6.43 5.07
C THR A 222 -2.17 5.77 6.33
N GLU A 223 -2.12 6.49 7.46
CA GLU A 223 -1.62 6.03 8.76
C GLU A 223 -0.31 5.22 8.62
N HIS A 224 0.62 5.74 7.84
CA HIS A 224 1.87 5.06 7.48
C HIS A 224 2.63 4.53 8.72
N PHE A 225 2.62 5.29 9.81
CA PHE A 225 3.28 4.89 11.06
C PHE A 225 2.61 3.70 11.77
N LYS A 226 1.42 3.27 11.33
CA LYS A 226 0.73 2.05 11.78
C LYS A 226 0.82 0.90 10.79
N CYS A 227 1.53 1.06 9.68
CA CYS A 227 1.55 0.13 8.55
C CYS A 227 2.96 -0.33 8.23
N GLU A 228 3.11 -1.60 7.89
CA GLU A 228 4.40 -2.18 7.49
C GLU A 228 4.63 -2.09 5.96
N ASP A 229 3.54 -1.95 5.19
CA ASP A 229 3.56 -1.92 3.72
C ASP A 229 2.42 -1.09 3.13
N HIS A 230 2.25 -1.16 1.81
CA HIS A 230 1.25 -0.39 1.06
C HIS A 230 -0.15 -1.03 1.01
N PHE A 231 -0.33 -2.28 1.46
CA PHE A 231 -1.62 -2.98 1.38
C PHE A 231 -2.76 -2.27 2.12
N PRO A 232 -2.57 -1.72 3.34
CA PRO A 232 -3.62 -0.97 4.00
C PRO A 232 -4.14 0.24 3.20
N GLY A 233 -3.29 0.83 2.36
CA GLY A 233 -3.70 1.91 1.46
C GLY A 233 -4.69 1.45 0.39
N PHE A 234 -4.49 0.26 -0.16
CA PHE A 234 -5.48 -0.35 -1.07
C PHE A 234 -6.81 -0.61 -0.37
N GLU A 235 -6.77 -1.27 0.80
CA GLU A 235 -7.98 -1.60 1.57
C GLU A 235 -8.80 -0.36 1.90
N ARG A 236 -8.14 0.71 2.38
CA ARG A 236 -8.80 1.96 2.78
C ARG A 236 -9.38 2.70 1.59
N ALA A 237 -8.59 2.81 0.51
CA ALA A 237 -9.03 3.52 -0.68
C ALA A 237 -10.20 2.82 -1.40
N ILE A 238 -10.14 1.49 -1.55
CA ILE A 238 -11.25 0.75 -2.17
C ILE A 238 -12.49 0.77 -1.28
N THR A 239 -12.33 0.73 0.05
CA THR A 239 -13.45 0.82 0.99
C THR A 239 -14.08 2.21 1.00
N ALA A 240 -13.28 3.26 0.85
CA ALA A 240 -13.80 4.63 0.74
C ALA A 240 -14.77 4.81 -0.43
N CYS A 241 -14.67 4.00 -1.49
CA CYS A 241 -15.59 4.02 -2.62
C CYS A 241 -17.05 3.74 -2.23
N GLN A 242 -17.31 3.13 -1.07
CA GLN A 242 -18.70 2.99 -0.56
C GLN A 242 -19.41 4.33 -0.38
N ARG A 243 -18.69 5.44 -0.21
CA ARG A 243 -19.29 6.80 -0.10
C ARG A 243 -19.96 7.26 -1.40
N ILE A 244 -19.54 6.69 -2.54
CA ILE A 244 -20.15 6.98 -3.85
C ILE A 244 -21.44 6.17 -4.03
N MET A 245 -21.51 4.97 -3.46
CA MET A 245 -22.57 3.98 -3.70
C MET A 245 -23.94 4.47 -3.20
N GLN A 246 -24.96 4.25 -4.01
CA GLN A 246 -26.34 4.58 -3.69
C GLN A 246 -27.22 3.34 -3.79
N PRO A 247 -28.27 3.21 -2.94
CA PRO A 247 -29.21 2.10 -3.05
C PRO A 247 -29.80 2.00 -4.46
N GLN A 248 -29.82 0.80 -5.01
CA GLN A 248 -30.33 0.49 -6.34
C GLN A 248 -31.23 -0.75 -6.27
N GLU A 249 -32.16 -0.87 -7.20
CA GLU A 249 -32.82 -2.14 -7.46
C GLU A 249 -31.88 -3.11 -8.15
N SER A 250 -31.96 -4.40 -7.81
CA SER A 250 -31.07 -5.39 -8.40
C SER A 250 -31.34 -5.54 -9.89
N ASP A 251 -30.30 -5.47 -10.70
CA ASP A 251 -30.33 -5.69 -12.15
C ASP A 251 -29.81 -7.09 -12.55
N GLY A 252 -29.54 -7.95 -11.58
CA GLY A 252 -29.02 -9.31 -11.78
C GLY A 252 -27.55 -9.39 -12.16
N SER A 253 -26.84 -8.27 -12.21
CA SER A 253 -25.42 -8.24 -12.53
C SER A 253 -24.57 -8.75 -11.36
N VAL A 254 -23.27 -8.97 -11.63
CA VAL A 254 -22.25 -9.28 -10.62
C VAL A 254 -21.15 -8.23 -10.65
N ASN A 255 -20.67 -7.81 -9.48
CA ASN A 255 -19.49 -6.96 -9.40
C ASN A 255 -18.22 -7.80 -9.25
N VAL A 256 -17.09 -7.27 -9.74
CA VAL A 256 -15.76 -7.83 -9.55
C VAL A 256 -14.95 -6.86 -8.72
N LEU A 257 -14.58 -7.26 -7.50
CA LEU A 257 -13.93 -6.40 -6.53
C LEU A 257 -12.49 -6.86 -6.26
N GLY A 258 -11.55 -5.94 -6.33
CA GLY A 258 -10.15 -6.17 -5.98
C GLY A 258 -9.24 -6.50 -7.16
N LEU A 259 -9.72 -6.52 -8.40
CA LEU A 259 -8.88 -6.69 -9.57
C LEU A 259 -8.13 -5.39 -9.85
N ARG A 260 -6.82 -5.40 -9.60
CA ARG A 260 -5.95 -4.22 -9.77
C ARG A 260 -5.18 -4.22 -11.09
N PHE A 261 -4.87 -5.39 -11.59
CA PHE A 261 -4.05 -5.59 -12.79
C PHE A 261 -4.66 -6.68 -13.66
N GLY A 262 -4.47 -6.53 -14.95
CA GLY A 262 -5.03 -7.44 -15.95
C GLY A 262 -6.50 -7.10 -16.27
N ASN A 263 -7.03 -7.84 -17.22
CA ASN A 263 -8.41 -7.72 -17.65
C ASN A 263 -9.21 -8.93 -17.14
N PHE A 264 -10.32 -8.68 -16.49
CA PHE A 264 -11.20 -9.77 -16.02
C PHE A 264 -11.71 -10.64 -17.18
N ALA A 265 -11.88 -10.05 -18.35
CA ALA A 265 -12.28 -10.78 -19.56
C ALA A 265 -11.28 -11.87 -19.99
N ASP A 266 -10.02 -11.80 -19.55
CA ASP A 266 -9.01 -12.83 -19.84
C ASP A 266 -9.05 -14.02 -18.87
N THR A 267 -10.00 -14.02 -17.93
CA THR A 267 -10.13 -15.08 -16.92
C THR A 267 -11.14 -16.14 -17.33
N GLU A 268 -10.91 -17.38 -16.85
CA GLU A 268 -11.87 -18.48 -17.02
C GLU A 268 -13.24 -18.13 -16.42
N LEU A 269 -13.24 -17.49 -15.26
CA LEU A 269 -14.46 -17.10 -14.56
C LEU A 269 -15.33 -16.18 -15.43
N TYR A 270 -14.71 -15.22 -16.14
CA TYR A 270 -15.44 -14.36 -17.07
C TYR A 270 -16.14 -15.19 -18.16
N GLY A 271 -15.41 -16.11 -18.79
CA GLY A 271 -15.97 -16.97 -19.84
C GLY A 271 -17.17 -17.82 -19.36
N LEU A 272 -17.14 -18.31 -18.12
CA LEU A 272 -18.24 -19.05 -17.52
C LEU A 272 -19.45 -18.14 -17.23
N LEU A 273 -19.24 -16.95 -16.74
CA LEU A 273 -20.30 -15.96 -16.51
C LEU A 273 -20.95 -15.51 -17.82
N GLU A 274 -20.16 -15.27 -18.86
CA GLU A 274 -20.65 -14.92 -20.19
C GLU A 274 -21.51 -16.04 -20.79
N GLN A 275 -21.06 -17.31 -20.70
CA GLN A 275 -21.84 -18.46 -21.13
C GLN A 275 -23.14 -18.63 -20.34
N ALA A 276 -23.16 -18.25 -19.08
CA ALA A 276 -24.36 -18.24 -18.23
C ALA A 276 -25.26 -17.01 -18.49
N GLY A 277 -24.87 -16.09 -19.38
CA GLY A 277 -25.61 -14.86 -19.65
C GLY A 277 -25.60 -13.85 -18.51
N VAL A 278 -24.63 -13.93 -17.59
CA VAL A 278 -24.52 -13.06 -16.44
C VAL A 278 -23.81 -11.76 -16.82
N LYS A 279 -24.46 -10.64 -16.57
CA LYS A 279 -23.90 -9.32 -16.82
C LYS A 279 -22.88 -8.93 -15.74
N ILE A 280 -21.73 -8.41 -16.14
CA ILE A 280 -20.79 -7.79 -15.23
C ILE A 280 -21.24 -6.36 -14.94
N GLY A 281 -21.32 -6.01 -13.65
CA GLY A 281 -21.58 -4.67 -13.16
C GLY A 281 -20.28 -3.86 -13.10
N VAL A 282 -19.87 -3.42 -11.90
CA VAL A 282 -18.60 -2.69 -11.73
C VAL A 282 -17.41 -3.64 -11.59
N GLN A 283 -16.31 -3.31 -12.22
CA GLN A 283 -15.00 -3.87 -11.97
C GLN A 283 -14.15 -2.87 -11.19
N LEU A 284 -14.09 -2.99 -9.87
CA LEU A 284 -13.43 -2.02 -9.01
C LEU A 284 -12.11 -2.60 -8.47
N PRO A 285 -10.99 -1.89 -8.65
CA PRO A 285 -10.79 -0.56 -9.23
C PRO A 285 -10.34 -0.55 -10.71
N SER A 286 -10.56 -1.59 -11.46
CA SER A 286 -9.95 -1.76 -12.78
C SER A 286 -10.79 -1.14 -13.91
N GLY A 287 -10.50 0.13 -14.26
CA GLY A 287 -11.13 0.81 -15.41
C GLY A 287 -12.61 1.07 -15.21
N CYS A 288 -12.99 1.59 -14.04
CA CYS A 288 -14.36 1.95 -13.73
C CYS A 288 -14.54 3.46 -13.58
N THR A 289 -15.77 3.90 -13.70
CA THR A 289 -16.17 5.31 -13.52
C THR A 289 -16.88 5.52 -12.18
N THR A 290 -16.95 6.76 -11.73
CA THR A 290 -17.73 7.16 -10.55
C THR A 290 -19.18 6.72 -10.66
N GLU A 291 -19.78 6.79 -11.85
CA GLU A 291 -21.17 6.40 -12.07
C GLU A 291 -21.39 4.89 -11.96
N GLU A 292 -20.46 4.07 -12.47
CA GLU A 292 -20.53 2.62 -12.30
C GLU A 292 -20.38 2.23 -10.82
N ILE A 293 -19.48 2.89 -10.06
CA ILE A 293 -19.35 2.69 -8.62
C ILE A 293 -20.65 3.09 -7.90
N ARG A 294 -21.30 4.20 -8.30
CA ARG A 294 -22.58 4.63 -7.73
C ARG A 294 -23.64 3.56 -7.86
N ARG A 295 -23.67 2.87 -8.99
CA ARG A 295 -24.63 1.83 -9.32
C ARG A 295 -24.23 0.44 -8.87
N ALA A 296 -23.03 0.24 -8.30
CA ALA A 296 -22.56 -1.05 -7.83
C ALA A 296 -23.55 -1.80 -6.92
N PRO A 297 -24.39 -1.12 -6.08
CA PRO A 297 -25.43 -1.80 -5.31
C PRO A 297 -26.57 -2.44 -6.12
N ALA A 298 -26.63 -2.28 -7.43
CA ALA A 298 -27.57 -3.02 -8.29
C ALA A 298 -27.20 -4.50 -8.48
N ALA A 299 -25.97 -4.89 -8.16
CA ALA A 299 -25.51 -6.27 -8.35
C ALA A 299 -26.22 -7.26 -7.43
N LYS A 300 -26.41 -8.50 -7.93
CA LYS A 300 -26.96 -9.62 -7.17
C LYS A 300 -25.94 -10.21 -6.20
N VAL A 301 -24.64 -10.20 -6.59
CA VAL A 301 -23.54 -10.74 -5.80
C VAL A 301 -22.23 -10.04 -6.13
N ASN A 302 -21.32 -9.93 -5.16
CA ASN A 302 -19.96 -9.44 -5.34
C ASN A 302 -18.98 -10.61 -5.46
N ILE A 303 -18.18 -10.63 -6.53
CA ILE A 303 -17.06 -11.52 -6.71
C ILE A 303 -15.80 -10.81 -6.19
N VAL A 304 -15.20 -11.30 -5.11
CA VAL A 304 -13.99 -10.73 -4.54
C VAL A 304 -12.80 -11.56 -5.02
N VAL A 305 -11.91 -10.95 -5.79
CA VAL A 305 -10.74 -11.62 -6.37
C VAL A 305 -9.43 -11.30 -5.65
N HIS A 306 -9.47 -10.37 -4.70
CA HIS A 306 -8.33 -10.03 -3.85
C HIS A 306 -8.82 -9.58 -2.47
N ASP A 307 -8.08 -9.95 -1.43
CA ASP A 307 -8.42 -9.69 -0.02
C ASP A 307 -8.53 -8.20 0.34
N ILE A 308 -7.84 -7.30 -0.37
CA ILE A 308 -7.98 -5.85 -0.20
C ILE A 308 -9.42 -5.35 -0.34
N ALA A 309 -10.27 -6.07 -1.06
CA ALA A 309 -11.65 -5.69 -1.28
C ALA A 309 -12.66 -6.37 -0.31
N LEU A 310 -12.18 -7.24 0.58
CA LEU A 310 -13.04 -7.88 1.58
C LEU A 310 -13.75 -6.89 2.50
N PRO A 311 -13.09 -5.83 3.04
CA PRO A 311 -13.78 -4.85 3.86
C PRO A 311 -14.91 -4.13 3.10
N LEU A 312 -14.70 -3.78 1.83
CA LEU A 312 -15.74 -3.19 0.99
C LEU A 312 -16.90 -4.17 0.77
N ALA A 313 -16.60 -5.43 0.42
CA ALA A 313 -17.63 -6.43 0.19
C ALA A 313 -18.48 -6.71 1.44
N GLN A 314 -17.86 -6.73 2.62
CA GLN A 314 -18.55 -6.83 3.91
C GLN A 314 -19.46 -5.62 4.15
N ALA A 315 -18.96 -4.41 3.94
CA ALA A 315 -19.76 -3.20 4.07
C ALA A 315 -20.94 -3.16 3.08
N MET A 316 -20.75 -3.66 1.85
CA MET A 316 -21.85 -3.79 0.88
C MET A 316 -22.87 -4.84 1.30
N GLN A 317 -22.47 -5.93 1.91
CA GLN A 317 -23.37 -6.94 2.45
C GLN A 317 -24.19 -6.37 3.62
N GLU A 318 -23.55 -5.67 4.54
CA GLU A 318 -24.21 -5.07 5.70
C GLU A 318 -25.20 -3.96 5.30
N LYS A 319 -24.79 -3.09 4.37
CA LYS A 319 -25.58 -1.89 4.04
C LYS A 319 -26.64 -2.13 2.96
N TYR A 320 -26.33 -2.99 1.98
CA TYR A 320 -27.16 -3.20 0.79
C TYR A 320 -27.67 -4.64 0.67
N ASN A 321 -27.30 -5.52 1.61
CA ASN A 321 -27.64 -6.95 1.62
C ASN A 321 -27.16 -7.71 0.36
N ILE A 322 -26.02 -7.31 -0.20
CA ILE A 322 -25.41 -7.95 -1.37
C ILE A 322 -24.41 -8.98 -0.88
N PRO A 323 -24.62 -10.28 -1.07
CA PRO A 323 -23.69 -11.31 -0.68
C PRO A 323 -22.39 -11.20 -1.48
N TYR A 324 -21.32 -11.82 -0.97
CA TYR A 324 -20.07 -11.92 -1.72
C TYR A 324 -19.50 -13.32 -1.70
N VAL A 325 -18.73 -13.64 -2.74
CA VAL A 325 -17.94 -14.87 -2.85
C VAL A 325 -16.47 -14.49 -3.03
N TYR A 326 -15.62 -14.99 -2.15
CA TYR A 326 -14.18 -14.73 -2.21
C TYR A 326 -13.45 -15.83 -2.94
N PHE A 327 -12.88 -15.52 -4.10
CA PHE A 327 -12.00 -16.37 -4.87
C PHE A 327 -10.56 -16.21 -4.38
N ASN A 328 -10.20 -16.99 -3.36
CA ASN A 328 -8.88 -16.95 -2.77
C ASN A 328 -7.85 -17.62 -3.69
N ARG A 329 -6.94 -16.83 -4.25
CA ARG A 329 -5.87 -17.32 -5.14
C ARG A 329 -4.87 -18.29 -4.49
N PHE A 330 -4.86 -18.36 -3.17
CA PHE A 330 -4.02 -19.28 -2.40
C PHE A 330 -4.78 -20.54 -1.96
N ALA A 331 -6.04 -20.68 -2.33
CA ALA A 331 -6.85 -21.80 -1.90
C ALA A 331 -6.50 -23.09 -2.64
N ALA A 332 -6.69 -24.21 -1.95
CA ALA A 332 -6.65 -25.52 -2.59
C ALA A 332 -7.77 -25.65 -3.65
N PRO A 333 -7.60 -26.50 -4.68
CA PRO A 333 -8.57 -26.66 -5.76
C PRO A 333 -10.01 -26.92 -5.29
N GLU A 334 -10.18 -27.68 -4.21
CA GLU A 334 -11.49 -27.99 -3.63
C GLU A 334 -12.20 -26.73 -3.11
N LYS A 335 -11.44 -25.80 -2.52
CA LYS A 335 -11.99 -24.51 -2.06
C LYS A 335 -12.35 -23.58 -3.22
N VAL A 336 -11.57 -23.62 -4.29
CA VAL A 336 -11.89 -22.88 -5.52
C VAL A 336 -13.20 -23.42 -6.11
N LEU A 337 -13.36 -24.76 -6.20
CA LEU A 337 -14.59 -25.37 -6.67
C LEU A 337 -15.79 -24.99 -5.79
N GLN A 338 -15.63 -24.96 -4.46
CA GLN A 338 -16.66 -24.49 -3.55
C GLN A 338 -17.05 -23.03 -3.80
N ALA A 339 -16.08 -22.17 -4.10
CA ALA A 339 -16.36 -20.77 -4.44
C ALA A 339 -17.20 -20.66 -5.72
N TYR A 340 -16.90 -21.43 -6.76
CA TYR A 340 -17.73 -21.54 -7.96
C TYR A 340 -19.16 -22.02 -7.63
N GLN A 341 -19.30 -23.07 -6.84
CA GLN A 341 -20.61 -23.58 -6.44
C GLN A 341 -21.43 -22.52 -5.68
N HIS A 342 -20.80 -21.82 -4.73
CA HIS A 342 -21.46 -20.74 -3.99
C HIS A 342 -21.87 -19.59 -4.91
N LEU A 343 -21.01 -19.21 -5.86
CA LEU A 343 -21.33 -18.15 -6.81
C LEU A 343 -22.57 -18.52 -7.65
N PHE A 344 -22.58 -19.71 -8.26
CA PHE A 344 -23.70 -20.14 -9.10
C PHE A 344 -24.99 -20.33 -8.32
N ASN A 345 -24.94 -20.77 -7.05
CA ASN A 345 -26.13 -20.81 -6.19
C ASN A 345 -26.74 -19.42 -5.95
N TYR A 346 -25.93 -18.36 -5.95
CA TYR A 346 -26.48 -16.99 -5.88
C TYR A 346 -27.03 -16.53 -7.22
N LEU A 347 -26.61 -17.10 -8.35
CA LEU A 347 -27.04 -16.68 -9.67
C LEU A 347 -28.33 -17.35 -10.13
N GLU A 348 -28.63 -18.55 -9.61
CA GLU A 348 -29.93 -19.21 -9.76
C GLU A 348 -31.04 -18.42 -9.04
#